data_d2b54af245b140accc5ed002568c53ca
#
_entry.id   d2b54af245b140accc5ed002568c53ca
#
_cell.length_a   1.000
_cell.length_b   1.000
_cell.length_c   1.000
_cell.angle_alpha   90.00
_cell.angle_beta   90.00
_cell.angle_gamma   90.00
#
_symmetry.space_group_name_H-M   'P 1'
#
loop_
_entity.id
_entity.type
_entity.pdbx_description
1 polymer ?
#
loop_
_entity_poly.entity_id
_entity_poly.type
_entity_poly.pdbx_seq_one_letter_code
_entity_poly.pdbx_strand_id
1 'polypeptide(L)'
;MKKNIILTAFSLLLLYGCTGDMERIQTGTNTEELIYADAAKTRQILNNLYARTRLTQGSFSSFSGDGVTFLDCTTDNAYAPIEYSSAHTHGKSTMSASDIAMNGGHPWTFYYNSIRNATLFIQKVDKSVLSDEEKASSKLQARFLRALYYAELYRWYGGVVLLGDEIISPTDLDRSRSTAEATVDYIVSELAD
;
A
#
# COMPACT_ATOMS: atom_id res chain seq x y z
N MET A 1 -36.49 15.45 -56.68
CA MET A 1 -36.22 16.39 -55.61
C MET A 1 -36.85 15.97 -54.25
N LYS A 2 -38.10 15.61 -54.13
CA LYS A 2 -38.76 15.24 -52.85
C LYS A 2 -38.12 14.02 -52.13
N LYS A 3 -37.67 13.00 -52.89
CA LYS A 3 -37.06 11.79 -52.34
C LYS A 3 -35.71 12.04 -51.65
N ASN A 4 -34.92 12.98 -52.16
CA ASN A 4 -33.62 13.31 -51.57
C ASN A 4 -33.75 14.16 -50.32
N ILE A 5 -34.79 14.99 -50.21
CA ILE A 5 -35.09 15.81 -49.02
C ILE A 5 -35.52 14.91 -47.86
N ILE A 6 -36.29 13.87 -48.11
CA ILE A 6 -36.71 12.89 -47.09
C ILE A 6 -35.51 12.09 -46.57
N LEU A 7 -34.58 11.69 -47.45
CA LEU A 7 -33.37 10.96 -47.06
C LEU A 7 -32.45 11.81 -46.21
N THR A 8 -32.30 13.10 -46.55
CA THR A 8 -31.47 14.05 -45.79
C THR A 8 -32.08 14.37 -44.41
N ALA A 9 -33.41 14.52 -44.34
CA ALA A 9 -34.09 14.73 -43.06
C ALA A 9 -34.00 13.52 -42.14
N PHE A 10 -34.05 12.29 -42.68
CA PHE A 10 -33.90 11.06 -41.93
C PHE A 10 -32.46 10.87 -41.43
N SER A 11 -31.46 11.26 -42.23
CA SER A 11 -30.05 11.24 -41.83
C SER A 11 -29.72 12.24 -40.70
N LEU A 12 -30.37 13.42 -40.68
CA LEU A 12 -30.19 14.40 -39.60
C LEU A 12 -30.83 13.92 -38.26
N LEU A 13 -31.90 13.15 -38.31
CA LEU A 13 -32.56 12.62 -37.15
C LEU A 13 -31.71 11.52 -36.46
N LEU A 14 -30.81 10.86 -37.18
CA LEU A 14 -29.90 9.84 -36.60
C LEU A 14 -28.70 10.44 -35.87
N LEU A 15 -28.43 11.76 -36.03
CA LEU A 15 -27.37 12.47 -35.33
C LEU A 15 -27.78 12.97 -33.93
N TYR A 16 -29.05 12.90 -33.58
CA TYR A 16 -29.54 13.11 -32.21
C TYR A 16 -29.41 11.81 -31.37
N GLY A 17 -28.28 11.14 -31.50
CA GLY A 17 -27.93 10.02 -30.64
C GLY A 17 -27.56 10.55 -29.26
N CYS A 18 -28.34 10.17 -28.27
CA CYS A 18 -28.08 10.17 -26.84
C CYS A 18 -26.87 10.99 -26.36
N THR A 19 -27.05 12.26 -26.09
CA THR A 19 -26.28 12.97 -25.08
C THR A 19 -26.87 12.70 -23.69
N GLY A 20 -27.42 11.51 -23.49
CA GLY A 20 -27.83 11.03 -22.18
C GLY A 20 -26.58 10.91 -21.32
N ASP A 21 -26.60 11.59 -20.22
CA ASP A 21 -25.67 11.64 -19.13
C ASP A 21 -24.95 10.29 -18.97
N MET A 22 -23.70 10.22 -19.42
CA MET A 22 -22.84 9.06 -19.16
C MET A 22 -22.23 9.12 -17.74
N GLU A 23 -22.75 9.96 -16.86
CA GLU A 23 -22.53 9.83 -15.44
C GLU A 23 -23.23 8.55 -14.94
N ARG A 24 -22.65 7.43 -15.33
CA ARG A 24 -22.92 6.18 -14.66
C ARG A 24 -22.48 6.39 -13.22
N ILE A 25 -23.43 6.64 -12.33
CA ILE A 25 -23.20 6.45 -10.89
C ILE A 25 -22.68 5.03 -10.79
N GLN A 26 -21.38 4.89 -10.51
CA GLN A 26 -20.77 3.58 -10.29
C GLN A 26 -21.34 3.05 -8.97
N THR A 27 -22.52 2.46 -9.06
CA THR A 27 -23.13 1.71 -7.96
C THR A 27 -22.20 0.56 -7.64
N GLY A 28 -21.43 0.70 -6.58
CA GLY A 28 -20.41 -0.28 -6.15
C GLY A 28 -19.01 0.29 -5.96
N THR A 29 -18.72 1.53 -6.38
CA THR A 29 -17.45 2.18 -6.05
C THR A 29 -17.53 2.68 -4.61
N ASN A 30 -16.69 2.13 -3.74
CA ASN A 30 -16.51 2.67 -2.40
C ASN A 30 -15.78 4.02 -2.53
N THR A 31 -16.51 5.13 -2.54
CA THR A 31 -15.88 6.44 -2.39
C THR A 31 -15.34 6.60 -0.98
N GLU A 32 -14.40 7.50 -0.79
CA GLU A 32 -13.84 7.80 0.54
C GLU A 32 -14.94 8.14 1.54
N GLU A 33 -15.90 8.98 1.15
CA GLU A 33 -17.03 9.38 1.99
C GLU A 33 -17.87 8.17 2.43
N LEU A 34 -18.15 7.24 1.52
CA LEU A 34 -18.92 6.02 1.82
C LEU A 34 -18.18 5.05 2.73
N ILE A 35 -16.86 5.06 2.69
CA ILE A 35 -16.03 4.21 3.56
C ILE A 35 -16.09 4.76 5.00
N TYR A 36 -15.84 6.05 5.20
CA TYR A 36 -15.82 6.66 6.53
C TYR A 36 -17.22 6.92 7.10
N ALA A 37 -18.27 6.91 6.27
CA ALA A 37 -19.67 6.91 6.72
C ALA A 37 -20.15 5.54 7.24
N ASP A 38 -19.34 4.50 7.15
CA ASP A 38 -19.65 3.14 7.60
C ASP A 38 -18.60 2.68 8.62
N ALA A 39 -19.04 2.41 9.86
CA ALA A 39 -18.17 1.99 10.93
C ALA A 39 -17.45 0.65 10.64
N ALA A 40 -18.13 -0.31 10.03
CA ALA A 40 -17.53 -1.61 9.69
C ALA A 40 -16.45 -1.46 8.63
N LYS A 41 -16.68 -0.65 7.60
CA LYS A 41 -15.69 -0.36 6.55
C LYS A 41 -14.49 0.40 7.11
N THR A 42 -14.72 1.37 7.98
CA THR A 42 -13.63 2.11 8.65
C THR A 42 -12.74 1.17 9.46
N ARG A 43 -13.32 0.28 10.27
CA ARG A 43 -12.56 -0.74 11.01
C ARG A 43 -11.82 -1.70 10.09
N GLN A 44 -12.40 -2.02 8.94
CA GLN A 44 -11.76 -2.89 7.95
C GLN A 44 -10.48 -2.27 7.39
N ILE A 45 -10.41 -0.93 7.23
CA ILE A 45 -9.16 -0.28 6.82
C ILE A 45 -8.07 -0.53 7.86
N LEU A 46 -8.35 -0.34 9.14
CA LEU A 46 -7.39 -0.62 10.21
C LEU A 46 -6.97 -2.09 10.22
N ASN A 47 -7.91 -3.01 10.07
CA ASN A 47 -7.61 -4.45 9.95
C ASN A 47 -6.71 -4.75 8.75
N ASN A 48 -6.89 -4.05 7.64
CA ASN A 48 -6.02 -4.19 6.47
C ASN A 48 -4.59 -3.66 6.74
N LEU A 49 -4.43 -2.64 7.58
CA LEU A 49 -3.10 -2.24 8.05
C LEU A 49 -2.47 -3.37 8.86
N TYR A 50 -3.18 -3.96 9.83
CA TYR A 50 -2.67 -5.11 10.57
C TYR A 50 -2.29 -6.29 9.66
N ALA A 51 -3.07 -6.58 8.63
CA ALA A 51 -2.77 -7.65 7.67
C ALA A 51 -1.46 -7.42 6.89
N ARG A 52 -0.92 -6.20 6.89
CA ARG A 52 0.37 -5.87 6.28
C ARG A 52 1.56 -6.06 7.23
N THR A 53 1.35 -6.44 8.47
CA THR A 53 2.42 -6.77 9.41
C THR A 53 2.90 -8.20 9.16
N ARG A 54 3.75 -8.41 8.20
CA ARG A 54 4.25 -9.74 7.82
C ARG A 54 5.48 -10.18 8.64
N LEU A 55 5.53 -9.82 9.90
CA LEU A 55 6.71 -9.94 10.75
C LEU A 55 7.20 -11.36 11.02
N THR A 56 6.28 -12.30 11.12
CA THR A 56 6.60 -13.64 11.63
C THR A 56 6.47 -14.75 10.60
N GLN A 57 5.85 -14.45 9.50
CA GLN A 57 5.74 -15.40 8.42
C GLN A 57 6.72 -14.94 7.37
N GLY A 58 7.63 -15.76 6.96
CA GLY A 58 8.43 -15.56 5.77
C GLY A 58 7.58 -15.33 4.51
N SER A 59 6.47 -14.65 4.71
CA SER A 59 5.34 -14.42 3.80
C SER A 59 5.59 -13.32 2.80
N PHE A 60 6.84 -13.02 2.48
CA PHE A 60 7.07 -12.37 1.21
C PHE A 60 6.85 -13.34 0.04
N SER A 61 6.54 -14.59 0.34
CA SER A 61 6.28 -15.60 -0.65
C SER A 61 4.96 -16.30 -0.38
N SER A 62 3.92 -15.83 -0.96
CA SER A 62 2.69 -16.61 -1.02
C SER A 62 2.56 -17.45 -2.29
N PHE A 63 3.51 -17.43 -3.20
CA PHE A 63 3.26 -18.00 -4.52
C PHE A 63 4.32 -18.96 -5.09
N SER A 64 5.50 -19.09 -4.50
CA SER A 64 6.58 -19.87 -5.13
C SER A 64 7.22 -20.91 -4.24
N GLY A 65 6.55 -21.35 -3.19
CA GLY A 65 7.09 -22.42 -2.34
C GLY A 65 8.21 -22.01 -1.38
N ASP A 66 8.68 -20.76 -1.45
CA ASP A 66 9.74 -20.25 -0.57
C ASP A 66 9.24 -19.85 0.81
N GLY A 67 7.98 -19.92 1.04
CA GLY A 67 7.19 -19.71 2.25
C GLY A 67 7.88 -19.28 3.54
N VAL A 68 7.56 -19.96 4.60
CA VAL A 68 8.02 -19.70 5.97
C VAL A 68 9.55 -19.83 6.14
N THR A 69 10.20 -20.57 5.26
CA THR A 69 11.62 -20.92 5.34
C THR A 69 12.57 -19.92 4.68
N PHE A 70 12.06 -18.84 4.08
CA PHE A 70 12.89 -17.89 3.33
C PHE A 70 14.03 -17.33 4.18
N LEU A 71 13.75 -16.86 5.39
CA LEU A 71 14.76 -16.29 6.28
C LEU A 71 15.76 -17.34 6.76
N ASP A 72 15.33 -18.55 6.98
CA ASP A 72 16.25 -19.65 7.35
C ASP A 72 17.19 -20.01 6.20
N CYS A 73 16.73 -19.91 4.96
CA CYS A 73 17.55 -20.11 3.76
C CYS A 73 18.58 -19.00 3.51
N THR A 74 18.52 -17.90 4.23
CA THR A 74 19.54 -16.83 4.21
C THR A 74 20.63 -17.05 5.26
N THR A 75 20.52 -18.11 6.03
CA THR A 75 21.47 -18.53 7.07
C THR A 75 22.02 -19.92 6.75
N ASP A 76 22.81 -20.47 7.65
CA ASP A 76 23.33 -21.84 7.58
C ASP A 76 22.31 -22.92 8.00
N ASN A 77 21.13 -22.54 8.47
CA ASN A 77 20.11 -23.46 8.95
C ASN A 77 19.35 -24.19 7.85
N ALA A 78 19.20 -23.58 6.66
CA ALA A 78 18.46 -24.16 5.56
C ALA A 78 19.03 -23.78 4.19
N TYR A 79 18.71 -24.58 3.19
CA TYR A 79 19.11 -24.34 1.80
C TYR A 79 17.90 -24.37 0.87
N ALA A 80 17.79 -23.37 0.00
CA ALA A 80 16.77 -23.35 -1.03
C ALA A 80 17.29 -24.03 -2.30
N PRO A 81 16.76 -25.21 -2.69
CA PRO A 81 17.27 -25.94 -3.85
C PRO A 81 16.81 -25.36 -5.19
N ILE A 82 15.85 -24.44 -5.17
CA ILE A 82 15.27 -23.87 -6.39
C ILE A 82 16.10 -22.67 -6.84
N GLU A 83 16.90 -22.85 -7.89
CA GLU A 83 17.89 -21.86 -8.36
C GLU A 83 17.31 -20.50 -8.74
N TYR A 84 16.06 -20.43 -9.19
CA TYR A 84 15.39 -19.17 -9.55
C TYR A 84 14.68 -18.51 -8.36
N SER A 85 14.75 -19.10 -7.17
CA SER A 85 14.14 -18.48 -5.99
C SER A 85 15.05 -17.39 -5.41
N SER A 86 14.44 -16.34 -4.86
CA SER A 86 15.18 -15.31 -4.15
C SER A 86 15.88 -15.86 -2.91
N ALA A 87 15.32 -16.87 -2.25
CA ALA A 87 15.94 -17.54 -1.13
C ALA A 87 17.29 -18.18 -1.51
N HIS A 88 17.37 -18.81 -2.69
CA HIS A 88 18.60 -19.39 -3.19
C HIS A 88 19.67 -18.31 -3.48
N THR A 89 19.29 -17.20 -4.10
CA THR A 89 20.19 -16.07 -4.37
C THR A 89 20.73 -15.47 -3.09
N HIS A 90 19.88 -15.32 -2.07
CA HIS A 90 20.27 -14.81 -0.75
C HIS A 90 21.22 -15.79 -0.04
N GLY A 91 20.93 -17.07 -0.06
CA GLY A 91 21.75 -18.11 0.57
C GLY A 91 23.15 -18.24 -0.04
N LYS A 92 23.32 -17.89 -1.32
CA LYS A 92 24.61 -17.87 -2.01
C LYS A 92 25.46 -16.62 -1.74
N SER A 93 24.98 -15.65 -0.96
CA SER A 93 25.66 -14.38 -0.70
C SER A 93 26.04 -13.60 -1.97
N THR A 94 25.33 -13.81 -3.07
CA THR A 94 25.50 -13.09 -4.35
C THR A 94 24.61 -11.88 -4.48
N MET A 95 23.88 -11.54 -3.40
CA MET A 95 22.89 -10.48 -3.37
C MET A 95 23.54 -9.09 -3.34
N SER A 96 23.03 -8.20 -4.16
CA SER A 96 23.32 -6.77 -4.10
C SER A 96 22.13 -6.00 -3.49
N ALA A 97 22.34 -4.72 -3.15
CA ALA A 97 21.26 -3.88 -2.61
C ALA A 97 20.07 -3.70 -3.58
N SER A 98 20.28 -3.93 -4.87
CA SER A 98 19.23 -3.92 -5.89
C SER A 98 18.44 -5.23 -5.99
N ASP A 99 18.96 -6.32 -5.39
CA ASP A 99 18.38 -7.66 -5.53
C ASP A 99 17.47 -8.05 -4.35
N ILE A 100 17.19 -7.12 -3.44
CA ILE A 100 16.26 -7.35 -2.33
C ILE A 100 14.81 -7.44 -2.88
N ALA A 101 14.63 -8.16 -3.96
CA ALA A 101 13.32 -8.57 -4.44
C ALA A 101 13.00 -9.91 -3.80
N MET A 102 11.99 -9.91 -2.96
CA MET A 102 11.41 -11.13 -2.43
C MET A 102 10.23 -11.55 -3.30
N ASN A 103 9.93 -12.83 -3.34
CA ASN A 103 8.71 -13.31 -3.97
C ASN A 103 7.50 -12.61 -3.33
N GLY A 104 6.81 -11.75 -4.08
CA GLY A 104 5.75 -10.87 -3.58
C GLY A 104 6.09 -9.38 -3.60
N GLY A 105 7.26 -9.02 -4.12
CA GLY A 105 7.68 -7.65 -4.35
C GLY A 105 8.81 -7.17 -3.44
N HIS A 106 9.29 -5.99 -3.72
CA HIS A 106 10.34 -5.37 -2.92
C HIS A 106 9.79 -4.92 -1.57
N PRO A 107 10.47 -5.23 -0.43
CA PRO A 107 10.10 -4.72 0.89
C PRO A 107 9.95 -3.19 0.89
N TRP A 108 10.80 -2.48 0.14
CA TRP A 108 10.72 -1.05 -0.05
C TRP A 108 9.34 -0.60 -0.52
N THR A 109 8.90 -1.07 -1.67
CA THR A 109 7.59 -0.71 -2.22
C THR A 109 6.44 -1.15 -1.33
N PHE A 110 6.53 -2.34 -0.75
CA PHE A 110 5.49 -2.89 0.11
C PHE A 110 5.30 -2.04 1.37
N TYR A 111 6.37 -1.71 2.08
CA TYR A 111 6.27 -0.96 3.31
C TYR A 111 5.98 0.53 3.09
N TYR A 112 6.50 1.17 2.04
CA TYR A 112 6.11 2.54 1.72
C TYR A 112 4.63 2.66 1.33
N ASN A 113 4.07 1.69 0.61
CA ASN A 113 2.63 1.63 0.38
C ASN A 113 1.84 1.44 1.69
N SER A 114 2.38 0.66 2.62
CA SER A 114 1.76 0.46 3.93
C SER A 114 1.82 1.72 4.79
N ILE A 115 2.94 2.42 4.81
CA ILE A 115 3.14 3.73 5.46
C ILE A 115 2.15 4.74 4.90
N ARG A 116 2.04 4.85 3.56
CA ARG A 116 1.08 5.73 2.91
C ARG A 116 -0.36 5.43 3.35
N ASN A 117 -0.75 4.18 3.39
CA ASN A 117 -2.09 3.78 3.81
C ASN A 117 -2.35 4.10 5.29
N ALA A 118 -1.36 3.87 6.17
CA ALA A 118 -1.45 4.25 7.58
C ALA A 118 -1.59 5.77 7.74
N THR A 119 -0.78 6.56 7.04
CA THR A 119 -0.86 8.03 7.06
C THR A 119 -2.21 8.54 6.56
N LEU A 120 -2.73 7.99 5.46
CA LEU A 120 -4.07 8.32 4.96
C LEU A 120 -5.15 8.01 6.00
N PHE A 121 -5.07 6.87 6.66
CA PHE A 121 -6.04 6.51 7.69
C PHE A 121 -5.96 7.46 8.89
N ILE A 122 -4.77 7.79 9.37
CA ILE A 122 -4.56 8.74 10.48
C ILE A 122 -5.20 10.10 10.16
N GLN A 123 -5.03 10.61 8.94
CA GLN A 123 -5.57 11.90 8.51
C GLN A 123 -7.09 11.91 8.34
N LYS A 124 -7.70 10.76 8.08
CA LYS A 124 -9.09 10.68 7.64
C LYS A 124 -10.04 10.04 8.64
N VAL A 125 -9.55 9.28 9.62
CA VAL A 125 -10.40 8.58 10.58
C VAL A 125 -11.29 9.51 11.41
N ASP A 126 -10.91 10.76 11.61
CA ASP A 126 -11.74 11.77 12.28
C ASP A 126 -13.06 12.07 11.57
N LYS A 127 -13.09 11.88 10.25
CA LYS A 127 -14.29 12.04 9.43
C LYS A 127 -15.26 10.86 9.53
N SER A 128 -14.84 9.78 10.22
CA SER A 128 -15.65 8.58 10.33
C SER A 128 -16.78 8.72 11.32
N VAL A 129 -17.74 7.80 11.23
CA VAL A 129 -18.87 7.69 12.16
C VAL A 129 -18.54 6.95 13.46
N LEU A 130 -17.28 6.60 13.69
CA LEU A 130 -16.82 5.97 14.93
C LEU A 130 -16.96 6.93 16.12
N SER A 131 -17.02 6.40 17.34
CA SER A 131 -16.94 7.23 18.55
C SER A 131 -15.60 7.94 18.66
N ASP A 132 -15.53 9.04 19.38
CA ASP A 132 -14.29 9.81 19.52
C ASP A 132 -13.21 9.00 20.24
N GLU A 133 -13.57 8.15 21.20
CA GLU A 133 -12.67 7.22 21.86
C GLU A 133 -12.10 6.19 20.86
N GLU A 134 -12.96 5.62 20.00
CA GLU A 134 -12.55 4.65 19.00
C GLU A 134 -11.67 5.30 17.91
N LYS A 135 -11.97 6.55 17.49
CA LYS A 135 -11.11 7.32 16.58
C LYS A 135 -9.71 7.53 17.16
N ALA A 136 -9.64 7.98 18.41
CA ALA A 136 -8.37 8.20 19.11
C ALA A 136 -7.56 6.91 19.21
N SER A 137 -8.18 5.82 19.68
CA SER A 137 -7.53 4.51 19.75
C SER A 137 -7.06 4.01 18.38
N SER A 138 -7.88 4.16 17.34
CA SER A 138 -7.55 3.74 15.98
C SER A 138 -6.37 4.53 15.40
N LYS A 139 -6.26 5.82 15.71
CA LYS A 139 -5.10 6.64 15.32
C LYS A 139 -3.82 6.15 15.96
N LEU A 140 -3.83 5.90 17.26
CA LEU A 140 -2.66 5.37 17.99
C LEU A 140 -2.21 4.02 17.40
N GLN A 141 -3.16 3.14 17.11
CA GLN A 141 -2.88 1.87 16.47
C GLN A 141 -2.25 2.07 15.07
N ALA A 142 -2.78 2.98 14.27
CA ALA A 142 -2.24 3.26 12.93
C ALA A 142 -0.84 3.90 12.99
N ARG A 143 -0.55 4.77 13.98
CA ARG A 143 0.79 5.32 14.25
C ARG A 143 1.75 4.20 14.63
N PHE A 144 1.37 3.33 15.55
CA PHE A 144 2.16 2.15 15.92
C PHE A 144 2.50 1.28 14.70
N LEU A 145 1.52 0.99 13.84
CA LEU A 145 1.74 0.20 12.63
C LEU A 145 2.65 0.94 11.64
N ARG A 146 2.54 2.26 11.52
CA ARG A 146 3.45 3.07 10.70
C ARG A 146 4.89 2.99 11.19
N ALA A 147 5.09 3.15 12.51
CA ALA A 147 6.40 2.97 13.13
C ALA A 147 6.99 1.57 12.86
N LEU A 148 6.15 0.54 12.96
CA LEU A 148 6.53 -0.83 12.68
C LEU A 148 6.97 -1.03 11.22
N TYR A 149 6.27 -0.42 10.25
CA TYR A 149 6.68 -0.49 8.84
C TYR A 149 8.01 0.23 8.59
N TYR A 150 8.27 1.35 9.27
CA TYR A 150 9.58 2.00 9.24
C TYR A 150 10.68 1.15 9.90
N ALA A 151 10.38 0.46 10.99
CA ALA A 151 11.33 -0.46 11.62
C ALA A 151 11.69 -1.64 10.70
N GLU A 152 10.71 -2.16 9.95
CA GLU A 152 10.98 -3.18 8.94
C GLU A 152 11.83 -2.65 7.78
N LEU A 153 11.55 -1.44 7.28
CA LEU A 153 12.40 -0.79 6.28
C LEU A 153 13.82 -0.57 6.80
N TYR A 154 13.95 -0.12 8.05
CA TYR A 154 15.24 0.08 8.70
C TYR A 154 16.04 -1.23 8.78
N ARG A 155 15.38 -2.33 9.13
CA ARG A 155 16.01 -3.66 9.23
C ARG A 155 16.62 -4.11 7.90
N TRP A 156 16.00 -3.77 6.76
CA TRP A 156 16.46 -4.16 5.44
C TRP A 156 17.44 -3.18 4.81
N TYR A 157 17.28 -1.88 5.08
CA TYR A 157 17.95 -0.84 4.30
C TYR A 157 18.76 0.16 5.14
N GLY A 158 18.74 0.05 6.47
CA GLY A 158 19.30 1.08 7.34
C GLY A 158 18.50 2.39 7.28
N GLY A 159 19.16 3.54 7.15
CA GLY A 159 18.46 4.82 7.01
C GLY A 159 17.58 4.85 5.75
N VAL A 160 16.38 5.43 5.86
CA VAL A 160 15.35 5.44 4.82
C VAL A 160 14.75 6.84 4.64
N VAL A 161 13.91 7.04 3.64
CA VAL A 161 13.20 8.30 3.44
C VAL A 161 12.09 8.44 4.49
N LEU A 162 12.14 9.46 5.32
CA LEU A 162 11.11 9.76 6.31
C LEU A 162 10.09 10.73 5.70
N LEU A 163 8.83 10.33 5.69
CA LEU A 163 7.72 11.09 5.10
C LEU A 163 6.85 11.78 6.16
N GLY A 164 6.91 11.35 7.42
CA GLY A 164 6.02 11.87 8.46
C GLY A 164 4.55 11.73 8.07
N ASP A 165 3.84 12.83 8.13
CA ASP A 165 2.42 12.90 7.73
C ASP A 165 2.22 13.30 6.26
N GLU A 166 3.29 13.38 5.48
CA GLU A 166 3.21 13.79 4.08
C GLU A 166 2.74 12.65 3.19
N ILE A 167 1.81 12.95 2.29
CA ILE A 167 1.41 12.07 1.21
C ILE A 167 2.07 12.58 -0.07
N ILE A 168 3.15 11.93 -0.46
CA ILE A 168 3.89 12.30 -1.67
C ILE A 168 3.10 12.00 -2.95
N SER A 169 3.27 12.91 -3.93
CA SER A 169 2.80 12.68 -5.30
C SER A 169 3.73 11.68 -6.02
N PRO A 170 3.21 10.88 -6.97
CA PRO A 170 4.04 10.05 -7.84
C PRO A 170 5.09 10.82 -8.67
N THR A 171 4.94 12.14 -8.76
CA THR A 171 5.87 13.04 -9.46
C THR A 171 6.95 13.63 -8.57
N ASP A 172 6.83 13.50 -7.24
CA ASP A 172 7.78 14.02 -6.24
C ASP A 172 8.57 12.87 -5.63
N LEU A 173 9.47 12.30 -6.42
CA LEU A 173 10.26 11.12 -6.05
C LEU A 173 11.71 11.45 -5.68
N ASP A 174 12.14 12.69 -5.82
CA ASP A 174 13.51 13.12 -5.51
C ASP A 174 13.66 13.40 -4.01
N ARG A 175 13.76 12.34 -3.23
CA ARG A 175 13.90 12.35 -1.77
C ARG A 175 15.15 11.63 -1.32
N SER A 176 16.01 12.33 -0.60
CA SER A 176 17.20 11.72 0.02
C SER A 176 16.82 10.84 1.21
N ARG A 177 17.58 9.78 1.41
CA ARG A 177 17.46 8.93 2.61
C ARG A 177 17.96 9.66 3.84
N SER A 178 17.29 9.48 4.95
CA SER A 178 17.73 9.93 6.28
C SER A 178 18.86 9.04 6.80
N THR A 179 19.56 9.50 7.83
CA THR A 179 20.53 8.67 8.53
C THR A 179 19.85 7.53 9.29
N ALA A 180 20.62 6.51 9.66
CA ALA A 180 20.14 5.42 10.51
C ALA A 180 19.61 5.96 11.86
N GLU A 181 20.37 6.87 12.49
CA GLU A 181 20.00 7.52 13.73
C GLU A 181 18.66 8.28 13.62
N ALA A 182 18.53 9.17 12.63
CA ALA A 182 17.28 9.91 12.41
C ALA A 182 16.08 8.97 12.13
N THR A 183 16.32 7.83 11.50
CA THR A 183 15.27 6.84 11.26
C THR A 183 14.81 6.18 12.56
N VAL A 184 15.75 5.83 13.46
CA VAL A 184 15.43 5.27 14.77
C VAL A 184 14.70 6.29 15.63
N ASP A 185 15.19 7.54 15.67
CA ASP A 185 14.56 8.62 16.43
C ASP A 185 13.12 8.88 15.97
N TYR A 186 12.87 8.84 14.68
CA TYR A 186 11.53 8.96 14.13
C TYR A 186 10.62 7.79 14.58
N ILE A 187 11.11 6.54 14.48
CA ILE A 187 10.36 5.36 14.95
C ILE A 187 10.00 5.49 16.42
N VAL A 188 10.95 5.90 17.26
CA VAL A 188 10.72 6.09 18.70
C VAL A 188 9.70 7.21 18.95
N SER A 189 9.78 8.31 18.22
CA SER A 189 8.85 9.44 18.35
C SER A 189 7.40 9.08 17.99
N GLU A 190 7.20 8.16 17.04
CA GLU A 190 5.86 7.66 16.70
C GLU A 190 5.23 6.80 17.82
N LEU A 191 6.05 6.28 18.73
CA LEU A 191 5.64 5.40 19.83
C LEU A 191 5.56 6.12 21.19
N ALA A 192 5.95 7.39 21.25
CA ALA A 192 6.16 8.15 22.50
C ALA A 192 4.89 8.80 23.08
N ASP A 193 3.67 8.42 22.67
CA ASP A 193 2.40 8.97 23.21
C ASP A 193 1.70 8.00 24.14
#